data_cb62d907a6bb56c66016e0a3c78fa38a
#
_entry.id   cb62d907a6bb56c66016e0a3c78fa38a
#
_cell.length_a   1.000
_cell.length_b   1.000
_cell.length_c   1.000
_cell.angle_alpha   90.00
_cell.angle_beta   90.00
_cell.angle_gamma   90.00
#
_symmetry.space_group_name_H-M   'P 1'
#
loop_
_entity.id
_entity.type
_entity.pdbx_description
1 polymer ?
#
loop_
_entity_poly.entity_id
_entity_poly.type
_entity_poly.pdbx_seq_one_letter_code
_entity_poly.pdbx_strand_id
1 'polypeptide(L)'
;MVKNTDVEMKEAPSQTKNKKTDPKIEDVAMDEGEAEEPKKDPDLLTLEDIKDYVRQIEKSVSAKEPRYMSRVMRSLVNVRRRLNQTILRKLFQGYLLTQAVQRDELIAFLDKPMESNGIGPTFRPKSGKSATIPVIPEVEIYLHLLLIIHLIDLKKYTQAVACSEKLMNKIIPLNRRTLGELAAKCYFYHSRGYELTNQLDKLRSFFHSRLRTATLRSDFDGQASILNLLLRNYLHYNLIEQADKLVSKSTFPDTASNNEWARYLFYLGRIKSAQLEYSDAHKHLLQALRKAPTHGAVGFKQTVHKLAITVELLLGDIPDRHLFRQPSMRKTLAPYFQLTQAVRIGNLAKFNEVLAKFGSKFQAENTYTLIIRLRHNVIKTGVRMINLSYSKISLMDISQKLMLDSPEDAEYIVAKAIRDGVIEATIDHEKGYVQSKEISDIYNTREPMTAFHQRISFCLDIHNASVKAMRFPPKSYNKDLESAEERREREQQELESAKEIADEDFDGFP
;
A
#
# COMPACT_ATOMS: atom_id res chain seq x y z
N MET A 1 51.66 -19.98 32.43
CA MET A 1 52.55 -20.33 31.26
C MET A 1 51.66 -21.00 30.21
N VAL A 2 51.21 -20.28 29.28
CA VAL A 2 50.83 -20.75 27.91
C VAL A 2 50.92 -19.52 27.03
N LYS A 3 51.63 -19.67 25.94
CA LYS A 3 52.16 -18.64 25.05
C LYS A 3 51.10 -18.05 24.13
N ASN A 4 51.14 -16.72 23.98
CA ASN A 4 50.56 -15.94 22.90
C ASN A 4 51.27 -16.30 21.60
N THR A 5 50.54 -16.52 20.54
CA THR A 5 51.03 -16.44 19.15
C THR A 5 50.14 -15.42 18.41
N ASP A 6 50.74 -14.24 18.26
CA ASP A 6 50.27 -13.20 17.34
C ASP A 6 50.49 -13.67 15.90
N VAL A 7 49.44 -13.59 15.13
CA VAL A 7 49.54 -13.77 13.64
C VAL A 7 49.28 -12.40 13.00
N GLU A 8 50.37 -11.74 12.64
CA GLU A 8 50.38 -10.59 11.77
C GLU A 8 49.83 -10.93 10.39
N MET A 9 48.78 -10.26 9.97
CA MET A 9 48.39 -10.25 8.56
C MET A 9 49.06 -9.09 7.85
N LYS A 10 49.96 -9.41 6.96
CA LYS A 10 50.69 -8.51 6.06
C LYS A 10 49.73 -7.90 5.04
N GLU A 11 49.80 -6.58 4.94
CA GLU A 11 49.26 -5.77 3.84
C GLU A 11 50.07 -6.10 2.53
N ALA A 12 49.33 -6.28 1.43
CA ALA A 12 49.92 -6.37 0.09
C ALA A 12 49.72 -5.02 -0.64
N PRO A 13 50.72 -4.58 -1.43
CA PRO A 13 50.81 -3.23 -1.94
C PRO A 13 50.02 -3.03 -3.24
N SER A 14 49.50 -1.82 -3.38
CA SER A 14 48.90 -1.23 -4.57
C SER A 14 49.84 -1.29 -5.78
N GLN A 15 49.38 -1.82 -6.89
CA GLN A 15 50.05 -1.67 -8.18
C GLN A 15 49.30 -0.78 -9.16
N THR A 16 50.08 0.17 -9.63
CA THR A 16 49.91 1.22 -10.59
C THR A 16 49.49 0.77 -11.99
N LYS A 17 48.77 1.69 -12.61
CA LYS A 17 48.48 1.90 -14.03
C LYS A 17 49.47 1.27 -15.02
N ASN A 18 48.92 0.55 -16.01
CA ASN A 18 49.56 0.45 -17.32
C ASN A 18 48.54 0.66 -18.44
N LYS A 19 48.75 1.74 -19.17
CA LYS A 19 48.29 2.00 -20.53
C LYS A 19 48.86 0.91 -21.44
N LYS A 20 48.02 0.29 -22.25
CA LYS A 20 48.46 -0.37 -23.48
C LYS A 20 47.66 0.18 -24.66
N THR A 21 48.43 0.70 -25.56
CA THR A 21 48.22 1.18 -26.90
C THR A 21 47.54 0.15 -27.81
N ASP A 22 46.68 0.69 -28.68
CA ASP A 22 46.00 0.03 -29.78
C ASP A 22 47.01 -0.51 -30.83
N PRO A 23 46.68 -1.60 -31.52
CA PRO A 23 47.16 -1.80 -32.89
C PRO A 23 46.05 -1.48 -33.89
N LYS A 24 46.38 -0.59 -34.81
CA LYS A 24 45.65 -0.35 -36.06
C LYS A 24 45.53 -1.68 -36.83
N ILE A 25 44.34 -2.00 -37.25
CA ILE A 25 44.08 -2.91 -38.35
C ILE A 25 43.26 -2.16 -39.39
N GLU A 26 43.75 -2.29 -40.61
CA GLU A 26 43.35 -1.58 -41.79
C GLU A 26 41.92 -1.88 -42.27
N ASP A 27 41.35 -0.88 -42.91
CA ASP A 27 40.11 -0.89 -43.65
C ASP A 27 40.01 -2.03 -44.65
N VAL A 28 38.97 -2.87 -44.47
CA VAL A 28 38.34 -3.55 -45.61
C VAL A 28 36.89 -3.14 -45.62
N ALA A 29 36.58 -2.25 -46.51
CA ALA A 29 35.22 -1.88 -46.85
C ALA A 29 34.50 -3.11 -47.40
N MET A 30 33.52 -3.63 -46.66
CA MET A 30 32.37 -4.35 -47.22
C MET A 30 31.11 -3.54 -46.89
N ASP A 31 30.68 -2.86 -47.90
CA ASP A 31 29.37 -2.24 -48.04
C ASP A 31 28.32 -3.36 -48.11
N GLU A 32 27.79 -3.75 -46.95
CA GLU A 32 26.50 -4.42 -46.86
C GLU A 32 25.52 -3.40 -46.25
N GLY A 33 24.78 -2.81 -47.18
CA GLY A 33 23.66 -1.96 -46.86
C GLY A 33 22.69 -2.71 -45.94
N GLU A 34 22.83 -2.56 -44.62
CA GLU A 34 21.73 -2.76 -43.70
C GLU A 34 20.63 -1.73 -44.09
N ALA A 35 19.61 -2.22 -44.78
CA ALA A 35 18.41 -1.49 -45.00
C ALA A 35 17.87 -1.07 -43.64
N GLU A 36 18.06 0.20 -43.27
CA GLU A 36 17.39 0.80 -42.11
C GLU A 36 15.90 0.54 -42.32
N GLU A 37 15.35 -0.41 -41.55
CA GLU A 37 13.90 -0.58 -41.48
C GLU A 37 13.29 0.78 -41.20
N PRO A 38 12.33 1.25 -41.98
CA PRO A 38 11.75 2.57 -41.79
C PRO A 38 11.20 2.63 -40.38
N LYS A 39 11.72 3.55 -39.57
CA LYS A 39 11.26 3.79 -38.18
C LYS A 39 9.76 3.99 -38.25
N LYS A 40 9.00 2.95 -37.90
CA LYS A 40 7.53 3.00 -37.87
C LYS A 40 7.08 4.18 -36.99
N ASP A 41 6.16 4.97 -37.44
CA ASP A 41 5.60 6.08 -36.67
C ASP A 41 5.18 5.58 -35.28
N PRO A 42 5.54 6.29 -34.19
CA PRO A 42 5.24 5.87 -32.81
C PRO A 42 3.73 5.73 -32.58
N ASP A 43 2.90 6.48 -33.31
CA ASP A 43 1.45 6.41 -33.25
C ASP A 43 0.92 5.11 -33.85
N LEU A 44 1.55 4.62 -34.96
CA LEU A 44 1.17 3.34 -35.56
C LEU A 44 1.53 2.17 -34.66
N LEU A 45 2.70 2.19 -34.03
CA LEU A 45 3.10 1.17 -33.05
C LEU A 45 2.13 1.10 -31.87
N THR A 46 1.71 2.25 -31.37
CA THR A 46 0.73 2.27 -30.25
C THR A 46 -0.63 1.75 -30.66
N LEU A 47 -1.05 1.99 -31.91
CA LEU A 47 -2.29 1.42 -32.46
C LEU A 47 -2.20 -0.11 -32.62
N GLU A 48 -1.05 -0.63 -33.06
CA GLU A 48 -0.80 -2.06 -33.15
C GLU A 48 -0.80 -2.70 -31.75
N ASP A 49 -0.11 -2.09 -30.76
CA ASP A 49 -0.12 -2.53 -29.37
C ASP A 49 -1.56 -2.61 -28.81
N ILE A 50 -2.36 -1.56 -29.00
CA ILE A 50 -3.76 -1.54 -28.52
C ILE A 50 -4.60 -2.59 -29.23
N LYS A 51 -4.38 -2.82 -30.53
CA LYS A 51 -5.05 -3.89 -31.29
C LYS A 51 -4.75 -5.26 -30.68
N ASP A 52 -3.51 -5.50 -30.30
CA ASP A 52 -3.13 -6.76 -29.66
C ASP A 52 -3.72 -6.89 -28.24
N TYR A 53 -3.83 -5.80 -27.47
CA TYR A 53 -4.54 -5.82 -26.20
C TYR A 53 -6.03 -6.10 -26.37
N VAL A 54 -6.67 -5.54 -27.37
CA VAL A 54 -8.09 -5.86 -27.67
C VAL A 54 -8.24 -7.34 -28.03
N ARG A 55 -7.33 -7.92 -28.83
CA ARG A 55 -7.32 -9.37 -29.10
C ARG A 55 -7.14 -10.20 -27.82
N GLN A 56 -6.28 -9.75 -26.88
CA GLN A 56 -6.12 -10.41 -25.59
C GLN A 56 -7.40 -10.34 -24.74
N ILE A 57 -8.14 -9.21 -24.77
CA ILE A 57 -9.44 -9.08 -24.12
C ILE A 57 -10.45 -10.06 -24.75
N GLU A 58 -10.55 -10.10 -26.07
CA GLU A 58 -11.43 -11.04 -26.80
C GLU A 58 -11.09 -12.50 -26.45
N LYS A 59 -9.80 -12.82 -26.37
CA LYS A 59 -9.31 -14.15 -25.95
C LYS A 59 -9.64 -14.45 -24.49
N SER A 60 -9.51 -13.46 -23.60
CA SER A 60 -9.87 -13.61 -22.18
C SER A 60 -11.35 -13.95 -22.01
N VAL A 61 -12.21 -13.33 -22.81
CA VAL A 61 -13.66 -13.58 -22.76
C VAL A 61 -14.02 -14.95 -23.33
N SER A 62 -13.42 -15.35 -24.46
CA SER A 62 -13.70 -16.61 -25.13
C SER A 62 -13.18 -17.82 -24.33
N ALA A 63 -11.93 -17.73 -23.81
CA ALA A 63 -11.30 -18.79 -23.02
C ALA A 63 -11.70 -18.75 -21.53
N LYS A 64 -12.43 -17.72 -21.07
CA LYS A 64 -12.78 -17.48 -19.66
C LYS A 64 -11.56 -17.40 -18.72
N GLU A 65 -10.38 -17.10 -19.24
CA GLU A 65 -9.14 -16.99 -18.49
C GLU A 65 -8.84 -15.55 -18.06
N PRO A 66 -8.75 -15.24 -16.74
CA PRO A 66 -8.46 -13.90 -16.24
C PRO A 66 -7.02 -13.44 -16.51
N ARG A 67 -6.09 -14.37 -16.80
CA ARG A 67 -4.66 -14.05 -17.02
C ARG A 67 -4.42 -13.06 -18.15
N TYR A 68 -5.19 -13.16 -19.24
CA TYR A 68 -5.06 -12.24 -20.36
C TYR A 68 -5.55 -10.84 -20.01
N MET A 69 -6.65 -10.73 -19.25
CA MET A 69 -7.15 -9.44 -18.76
C MET A 69 -6.13 -8.77 -17.83
N SER A 70 -5.56 -9.50 -16.88
CA SER A 70 -4.53 -9.00 -15.98
C SER A 70 -3.28 -8.50 -16.71
N ARG A 71 -2.90 -9.14 -17.83
CA ARG A 71 -1.80 -8.68 -18.68
C ARG A 71 -2.12 -7.32 -19.32
N VAL A 72 -3.31 -7.17 -19.87
CA VAL A 72 -3.78 -5.90 -20.45
C VAL A 72 -3.83 -4.80 -19.40
N MET A 73 -4.33 -5.11 -18.19
CA MET A 73 -4.39 -4.13 -17.09
C MET A 73 -3.00 -3.68 -16.60
N ARG A 74 -2.00 -4.54 -16.66
CA ARG A 74 -0.60 -4.17 -16.34
C ARG A 74 0.02 -3.28 -17.42
N SER A 75 -0.26 -3.54 -18.69
CA SER A 75 0.24 -2.72 -19.81
C SER A 75 -0.43 -1.35 -19.92
N LEU A 76 -1.56 -1.12 -19.24
CA LEU A 76 -2.28 0.14 -19.25
C LEU A 76 -1.41 1.37 -18.92
N VAL A 77 -0.40 1.21 -18.06
CA VAL A 77 0.53 2.28 -17.69
C VAL A 77 1.40 2.70 -18.89
N ASN A 78 1.83 1.74 -19.71
CA ASN A 78 2.63 2.02 -20.90
C ASN A 78 1.77 2.67 -21.99
N VAL A 79 0.55 2.16 -22.18
CA VAL A 79 -0.42 2.73 -23.11
C VAL A 79 -0.72 4.19 -22.76
N ARG A 80 -0.99 4.47 -21.47
CA ARG A 80 -1.28 5.82 -20.98
C ARG A 80 -0.22 6.85 -21.38
N ARG A 81 1.08 6.48 -21.33
CA ARG A 81 2.19 7.39 -21.66
C ARG A 81 2.24 7.78 -23.14
N ARG A 82 1.73 6.90 -24.01
CA ARG A 82 1.77 7.06 -25.47
C ARG A 82 0.43 7.47 -26.08
N LEU A 83 -0.61 7.61 -25.25
CA LEU A 83 -1.98 7.85 -25.69
C LEU A 83 -2.16 9.29 -26.14
N ASN A 84 -2.51 9.48 -27.41
CA ASN A 84 -2.79 10.76 -28.03
C ASN A 84 -4.24 10.85 -28.51
N GLN A 85 -4.75 12.07 -28.72
CA GLN A 85 -6.10 12.31 -29.20
C GLN A 85 -6.36 11.72 -30.61
N THR A 86 -5.34 11.77 -31.47
CA THR A 86 -5.38 11.20 -32.85
C THR A 86 -5.56 9.69 -32.81
N ILE A 87 -4.82 9.01 -31.89
CA ILE A 87 -4.90 7.56 -31.68
C ILE A 87 -6.31 7.17 -31.22
N LEU A 88 -6.86 7.87 -30.22
CA LEU A 88 -8.20 7.58 -29.69
C LEU A 88 -9.27 7.73 -30.77
N ARG A 89 -9.18 8.78 -31.59
CA ARG A 89 -10.13 9.00 -32.71
C ARG A 89 -10.08 7.87 -33.73
N LYS A 90 -8.88 7.45 -34.15
CA LYS A 90 -8.67 6.31 -35.04
C LYS A 90 -9.22 5.00 -34.44
N LEU A 91 -9.02 4.80 -33.12
CA LEU A 91 -9.56 3.63 -32.42
C LEU A 91 -11.09 3.60 -32.40
N PHE A 92 -11.73 4.72 -32.07
CA PHE A 92 -13.21 4.78 -32.06
C PHE A 92 -13.80 4.62 -33.46
N GLN A 93 -13.19 5.22 -34.48
CA GLN A 93 -13.57 5.03 -35.85
C GLN A 93 -13.38 3.60 -36.32
N GLY A 94 -12.33 2.91 -35.92
CA GLY A 94 -12.02 1.55 -36.34
C GLY A 94 -12.83 0.46 -35.63
N TYR A 95 -13.08 0.58 -34.33
CA TYR A 95 -13.78 -0.45 -33.55
C TYR A 95 -15.30 -0.24 -33.48
N LEU A 96 -15.79 0.99 -33.38
CA LEU A 96 -17.22 1.31 -33.19
C LEU A 96 -17.94 1.60 -34.51
N LEU A 97 -17.64 0.86 -35.59
CA LEU A 97 -18.27 1.02 -36.91
C LEU A 97 -19.78 0.76 -36.86
N THR A 98 -20.20 -0.28 -36.16
CA THR A 98 -21.60 -0.71 -36.07
C THR A 98 -22.41 0.09 -35.05
N GLN A 99 -21.77 0.82 -34.16
CA GLN A 99 -22.37 1.58 -33.05
C GLN A 99 -22.15 3.08 -33.24
N ALA A 100 -22.72 3.65 -34.30
CA ALA A 100 -22.50 5.04 -34.69
C ALA A 100 -22.83 6.05 -33.57
N VAL A 101 -23.93 5.86 -32.86
CA VAL A 101 -24.36 6.76 -31.76
C VAL A 101 -23.31 6.80 -30.64
N GLN A 102 -22.82 5.64 -30.22
CA GLN A 102 -21.80 5.56 -29.15
C GLN A 102 -20.46 6.13 -29.62
N ARG A 103 -20.07 5.86 -30.84
CA ARG A 103 -18.87 6.44 -31.46
C ARG A 103 -18.91 7.96 -31.42
N ASP A 104 -20.01 8.55 -31.87
CA ASP A 104 -20.15 10.00 -31.96
C ASP A 104 -20.22 10.65 -30.57
N GLU A 105 -20.84 9.97 -29.59
CA GLU A 105 -20.80 10.38 -28.19
C GLU A 105 -19.37 10.41 -27.61
N LEU A 106 -18.53 9.42 -27.93
CA LEU A 106 -17.14 9.38 -27.44
C LEU A 106 -16.26 10.41 -28.15
N ILE A 107 -16.48 10.61 -29.45
CA ILE A 107 -15.78 11.63 -30.23
C ILE A 107 -16.15 13.04 -29.77
N ALA A 108 -17.36 13.26 -29.28
CA ALA A 108 -17.79 14.56 -28.74
C ALA A 108 -16.97 15.01 -27.49
N PHE A 109 -16.39 14.10 -26.73
CA PHE A 109 -15.48 14.42 -25.62
C PHE A 109 -14.07 14.78 -26.09
N LEU A 110 -13.71 14.50 -27.34
CA LEU A 110 -12.43 14.86 -27.93
C LEU A 110 -12.55 16.22 -28.63
N ASP A 111 -11.52 17.06 -28.50
CA ASP A 111 -11.50 18.35 -29.20
C ASP A 111 -11.59 18.17 -30.71
N LYS A 112 -12.13 19.20 -31.41
CA LYS A 112 -12.15 19.19 -32.85
C LYS A 112 -10.72 19.03 -33.39
N PRO A 113 -10.50 18.24 -34.46
CA PRO A 113 -9.18 18.11 -35.03
C PRO A 113 -8.69 19.50 -35.44
N MET A 114 -7.50 19.89 -35.03
CA MET A 114 -6.74 20.90 -35.76
C MET A 114 -6.55 20.32 -37.17
N GLU A 115 -6.93 21.05 -38.18
CA GLU A 115 -6.85 20.64 -39.57
C GLU A 115 -5.41 20.25 -39.95
N SER A 116 -5.07 18.99 -39.73
CA SER A 116 -3.92 18.36 -40.35
C SER A 116 -4.47 17.65 -41.60
N ASN A 117 -4.27 18.27 -42.74
CA ASN A 117 -4.46 17.68 -44.06
C ASN A 117 -3.60 16.41 -44.16
N GLY A 118 -4.23 15.28 -43.95
CA GLY A 118 -3.59 13.99 -44.08
C GLY A 118 -4.64 12.90 -43.90
N ILE A 119 -5.26 12.48 -44.99
CA ILE A 119 -6.00 11.21 -45.09
C ILE A 119 -4.95 10.11 -44.90
N GLY A 120 -4.50 9.92 -43.68
CA GLY A 120 -3.69 8.75 -43.31
C GLY A 120 -4.55 7.50 -43.43
N PRO A 121 -3.96 6.33 -43.66
CA PRO A 121 -4.72 5.11 -43.90
C PRO A 121 -5.70 4.87 -42.76
N THR A 122 -6.96 4.63 -43.11
CA THR A 122 -8.06 4.36 -42.18
C THR A 122 -7.68 3.11 -41.37
N PHE A 123 -7.50 3.26 -40.05
CA PHE A 123 -7.21 2.14 -39.18
C PHE A 123 -8.41 1.17 -39.18
N ARG A 124 -8.22 -0.02 -39.76
CA ARG A 124 -9.20 -1.11 -39.75
C ARG A 124 -8.68 -2.28 -38.93
N PRO A 125 -9.10 -2.42 -37.66
CA PRO A 125 -8.59 -3.50 -36.78
C PRO A 125 -9.13 -4.88 -37.18
N LYS A 126 -10.32 -4.95 -37.78
CA LYS A 126 -10.97 -6.19 -38.23
C LYS A 126 -11.24 -6.11 -39.75
N SER A 127 -11.02 -7.21 -40.47
CA SER A 127 -11.26 -7.30 -41.92
C SER A 127 -12.32 -8.36 -42.21
N GLY A 128 -13.04 -8.19 -43.31
CA GLY A 128 -14.04 -9.15 -43.79
C GLY A 128 -15.29 -9.26 -42.90
N LYS A 129 -15.88 -10.45 -42.81
CA LYS A 129 -17.08 -10.73 -42.00
C LYS A 129 -16.98 -10.40 -40.54
N SER A 130 -15.76 -10.33 -39.99
CA SER A 130 -15.53 -9.96 -38.58
C SER A 130 -15.72 -8.46 -38.29
N ALA A 131 -15.74 -7.61 -39.31
CA ALA A 131 -15.97 -6.16 -39.16
C ALA A 131 -17.42 -5.81 -38.85
N THR A 132 -18.36 -6.69 -39.20
CA THR A 132 -19.82 -6.49 -38.99
C THR A 132 -20.30 -7.00 -37.63
N ILE A 133 -19.46 -7.76 -36.91
CA ILE A 133 -19.79 -8.29 -35.58
C ILE A 133 -19.72 -7.16 -34.56
N PRO A 134 -20.76 -6.96 -33.72
CA PRO A 134 -20.74 -5.94 -32.69
C PRO A 134 -19.58 -6.16 -31.70
N VAL A 135 -19.03 -5.08 -31.23
CA VAL A 135 -17.90 -5.13 -30.27
C VAL A 135 -18.36 -5.72 -28.96
N ILE A 136 -17.53 -6.59 -28.37
CA ILE A 136 -17.80 -7.18 -27.06
C ILE A 136 -17.85 -6.06 -26.00
N PRO A 137 -18.79 -6.11 -25.03
CA PRO A 137 -18.91 -5.07 -24.00
C PRO A 137 -17.62 -4.77 -23.25
N GLU A 138 -16.77 -5.77 -23.00
CA GLU A 138 -15.48 -5.61 -22.33
C GLU A 138 -14.53 -4.71 -23.12
N VAL A 139 -14.51 -4.82 -24.44
CA VAL A 139 -13.69 -3.96 -25.31
C VAL A 139 -14.25 -2.54 -25.33
N GLU A 140 -15.57 -2.38 -25.40
CA GLU A 140 -16.21 -1.08 -25.33
C GLU A 140 -15.85 -0.34 -24.03
N ILE A 141 -15.94 -1.03 -22.89
CA ILE A 141 -15.59 -0.49 -21.58
C ILE A 141 -14.09 -0.14 -21.51
N TYR A 142 -13.24 -0.95 -22.12
CA TYR A 142 -11.80 -0.67 -22.19
C TYR A 142 -11.51 0.62 -22.98
N LEU A 143 -12.17 0.82 -24.12
CA LEU A 143 -12.04 2.04 -24.92
C LEU A 143 -12.54 3.28 -24.16
N HIS A 144 -13.67 3.18 -23.46
CA HIS A 144 -14.13 4.25 -22.58
C HIS A 144 -13.13 4.57 -21.47
N LEU A 145 -12.52 3.53 -20.88
CA LEU A 145 -11.48 3.70 -19.85
C LEU A 145 -10.27 4.47 -20.37
N LEU A 146 -9.80 4.15 -21.58
CA LEU A 146 -8.70 4.88 -22.22
C LEU A 146 -9.05 6.36 -22.41
N LEU A 147 -10.29 6.67 -22.83
CA LEU A 147 -10.76 8.05 -22.97
C LEU A 147 -10.75 8.79 -21.62
N ILE A 148 -11.27 8.19 -20.57
CA ILE A 148 -11.29 8.79 -19.22
C ILE A 148 -9.86 9.08 -18.75
N ILE A 149 -8.92 8.16 -18.95
CA ILE A 149 -7.52 8.35 -18.58
C ILE A 149 -6.92 9.54 -19.34
N HIS A 150 -7.18 9.62 -20.64
CA HIS A 150 -6.70 10.72 -21.47
C HIS A 150 -7.27 12.07 -21.04
N LEU A 151 -8.58 12.15 -20.74
CA LEU A 151 -9.21 13.38 -20.24
C LEU A 151 -8.64 13.82 -18.87
N ILE A 152 -8.33 12.88 -17.99
CA ILE A 152 -7.69 13.18 -16.70
C ILE A 152 -6.28 13.75 -16.92
N ASP A 153 -5.52 13.19 -17.87
CA ASP A 153 -4.16 13.63 -18.17
C ASP A 153 -4.15 15.02 -18.84
N LEU A 154 -5.17 15.34 -19.64
CA LEU A 154 -5.41 16.68 -20.19
C LEU A 154 -5.98 17.67 -19.15
N LYS A 155 -6.18 17.25 -17.88
CA LYS A 155 -6.79 18.05 -16.82
C LYS A 155 -8.23 18.52 -17.08
N LYS A 156 -8.95 17.88 -17.99
CA LYS A 156 -10.38 18.14 -18.29
C LYS A 156 -11.29 17.35 -17.35
N TYR A 157 -11.24 17.67 -16.06
CA TYR A 157 -11.86 16.86 -15.01
C TYR A 157 -13.38 16.77 -15.09
N THR A 158 -14.05 17.86 -15.45
CA THR A 158 -15.52 17.90 -15.60
C THR A 158 -16.00 16.96 -16.72
N GLN A 159 -15.32 16.97 -17.86
CA GLN A 159 -15.62 16.06 -18.97
C GLN A 159 -15.28 14.60 -18.61
N ALA A 160 -14.18 14.39 -17.89
CA ALA A 160 -13.81 13.06 -17.40
C ALA A 160 -14.86 12.49 -16.44
N VAL A 161 -15.45 13.30 -15.56
CA VAL A 161 -16.53 12.89 -14.66
C VAL A 161 -17.77 12.52 -15.47
N ALA A 162 -18.24 13.39 -16.40
CA ALA A 162 -19.40 13.10 -17.22
C ALA A 162 -19.23 11.83 -18.08
N CYS A 163 -18.04 11.62 -18.66
CA CYS A 163 -17.72 10.39 -19.39
C CYS A 163 -17.73 9.16 -18.47
N SER A 164 -17.18 9.30 -17.24
CA SER A 164 -17.14 8.21 -16.28
C SER A 164 -18.54 7.84 -15.74
N GLU A 165 -19.46 8.78 -15.60
CA GLU A 165 -20.86 8.51 -15.23
C GLU A 165 -21.57 7.68 -16.32
N LYS A 166 -21.39 8.08 -17.58
CA LYS A 166 -21.92 7.29 -18.70
C LYS A 166 -21.36 5.87 -18.71
N LEU A 167 -20.05 5.73 -18.40
CA LEU A 167 -19.43 4.41 -18.29
C LEU A 167 -20.02 3.59 -17.14
N MET A 168 -20.24 4.20 -15.96
CA MET A 168 -20.84 3.50 -14.82
C MET A 168 -22.24 3.01 -15.16
N ASN A 169 -23.07 3.82 -15.81
CA ASN A 169 -24.40 3.43 -16.25
C ASN A 169 -24.41 2.24 -17.23
N LYS A 170 -23.34 2.07 -18.01
CA LYS A 170 -23.14 0.90 -18.86
C LYS A 170 -22.69 -0.35 -18.10
N ILE A 171 -21.80 -0.19 -17.10
CA ILE A 171 -21.28 -1.30 -16.31
C ILE A 171 -22.36 -1.89 -15.37
N ILE A 172 -23.25 -1.05 -14.82
CA ILE A 172 -24.26 -1.46 -13.84
C ILE A 172 -25.14 -2.64 -14.30
N PRO A 173 -25.73 -2.63 -15.49
CA PRO A 173 -26.59 -3.70 -15.95
C PRO A 173 -25.82 -4.96 -16.38
N LEU A 174 -24.52 -4.84 -16.67
CA LEU A 174 -23.72 -5.97 -17.12
C LEU A 174 -23.38 -6.92 -15.97
N ASN A 175 -23.81 -8.17 -16.08
CA ASN A 175 -23.54 -9.20 -15.10
C ASN A 175 -22.59 -10.26 -15.68
N ARG A 176 -21.31 -9.89 -15.84
CA ARG A 176 -20.29 -10.77 -16.42
C ARG A 176 -19.08 -10.84 -15.51
N ARG A 177 -18.62 -12.07 -15.18
CA ARG A 177 -17.41 -12.29 -14.36
C ARG A 177 -16.13 -11.81 -15.04
N THR A 178 -16.08 -11.89 -16.38
CA THR A 178 -14.94 -11.43 -17.19
C THR A 178 -14.67 -9.93 -17.05
N LEU A 179 -15.67 -9.18 -16.58
CA LEU A 179 -15.57 -7.73 -16.41
C LEU A 179 -14.95 -7.29 -15.07
N GLY A 180 -14.86 -8.17 -14.05
CA GLY A 180 -14.53 -7.80 -12.66
C GLY A 180 -13.26 -6.94 -12.54
N GLU A 181 -12.12 -7.40 -13.06
CA GLU A 181 -10.84 -6.68 -12.99
C GLU A 181 -10.88 -5.34 -13.76
N LEU A 182 -11.53 -5.32 -14.93
CA LEU A 182 -11.67 -4.11 -15.72
C LEU A 182 -12.61 -3.10 -15.04
N ALA A 183 -13.74 -3.56 -14.49
CA ALA A 183 -14.66 -2.74 -13.72
C ALA A 183 -14.00 -2.14 -12.48
N ALA A 184 -13.16 -2.90 -11.76
CA ALA A 184 -12.39 -2.42 -10.64
C ALA A 184 -11.50 -1.21 -11.03
N LYS A 185 -10.86 -1.25 -12.20
CA LYS A 185 -10.09 -0.10 -12.72
C LYS A 185 -11.00 1.07 -13.11
N CYS A 186 -12.15 0.80 -13.68
CA CYS A 186 -13.13 1.85 -13.98
C CYS A 186 -13.62 2.55 -12.71
N TYR A 187 -13.91 1.83 -11.64
CA TYR A 187 -14.27 2.42 -10.34
C TYR A 187 -13.13 3.28 -9.78
N PHE A 188 -11.89 2.85 -9.93
CA PHE A 188 -10.73 3.63 -9.49
C PHE A 188 -10.65 4.99 -10.22
N TYR A 189 -10.72 5.01 -11.56
CA TYR A 189 -10.62 6.24 -12.31
C TYR A 189 -11.87 7.12 -12.15
N HIS A 190 -13.05 6.53 -11.98
CA HIS A 190 -14.27 7.25 -11.62
C HIS A 190 -14.11 7.99 -10.29
N SER A 191 -13.68 7.31 -9.25
CA SER A 191 -13.37 7.93 -7.96
C SER A 191 -12.29 9.01 -8.08
N ARG A 192 -11.26 8.79 -8.92
CA ARG A 192 -10.19 9.76 -9.12
C ARG A 192 -10.68 11.04 -9.82
N GLY A 193 -11.59 10.93 -10.77
CA GLY A 193 -12.24 12.09 -11.41
C GLY A 193 -12.96 12.97 -10.37
N TYR A 194 -13.76 12.35 -9.51
CA TYR A 194 -14.48 13.06 -8.44
C TYR A 194 -13.55 13.61 -7.34
N GLU A 195 -12.42 12.95 -7.08
CA GLU A 195 -11.41 13.46 -6.15
C GLU A 195 -10.78 14.75 -6.69
N LEU A 196 -10.48 14.81 -7.98
CA LEU A 196 -9.88 15.97 -8.63
C LEU A 196 -10.87 17.15 -8.78
N THR A 197 -12.17 16.89 -8.72
CA THR A 197 -13.23 17.91 -8.69
C THR A 197 -13.70 18.23 -7.26
N ASN A 198 -13.09 17.63 -6.22
CA ASN A 198 -13.46 17.78 -4.80
C ASN A 198 -14.92 17.43 -4.47
N GLN A 199 -15.49 16.42 -5.15
CA GLN A 199 -16.88 15.99 -4.99
C GLN A 199 -17.00 14.51 -4.57
N LEU A 200 -16.02 13.98 -3.83
CA LEU A 200 -15.98 12.58 -3.40
C LEU A 200 -17.17 12.14 -2.53
N ASP A 201 -17.80 13.08 -1.82
CA ASP A 201 -18.96 12.82 -0.96
C ASP A 201 -20.13 12.20 -1.73
N LYS A 202 -20.36 12.61 -2.97
CA LYS A 202 -21.46 12.12 -3.82
C LYS A 202 -21.34 10.62 -4.14
N LEU A 203 -20.12 10.07 -4.12
CA LEU A 203 -19.87 8.69 -4.48
C LEU A 203 -20.10 7.67 -3.34
N ARG A 204 -20.28 8.11 -2.09
CA ARG A 204 -20.37 7.18 -0.95
C ARG A 204 -21.51 6.19 -1.09
N SER A 205 -22.73 6.67 -1.33
CA SER A 205 -23.90 5.81 -1.48
C SER A 205 -23.77 4.85 -2.68
N PHE A 206 -23.24 5.36 -3.78
CA PHE A 206 -22.96 4.57 -4.97
C PHE A 206 -21.97 3.42 -4.68
N PHE A 207 -20.84 3.71 -4.06
CA PHE A 207 -19.85 2.67 -3.75
C PHE A 207 -20.34 1.69 -2.70
N HIS A 208 -21.15 2.08 -1.72
CA HIS A 208 -21.77 1.14 -0.79
C HIS A 208 -22.73 0.18 -1.49
N SER A 209 -23.55 0.67 -2.39
CA SER A 209 -24.42 -0.18 -3.21
C SER A 209 -23.60 -1.15 -4.07
N ARG A 210 -22.50 -0.66 -4.67
CA ARG A 210 -21.61 -1.51 -5.48
C ARG A 210 -20.83 -2.52 -4.65
N LEU A 211 -20.37 -2.15 -3.45
CA LEU A 211 -19.70 -3.07 -2.54
C LEU A 211 -20.62 -4.25 -2.18
N ARG A 212 -21.89 -3.93 -1.83
CA ARG A 212 -22.89 -4.97 -1.54
C ARG A 212 -23.10 -5.89 -2.74
N THR A 213 -23.21 -5.33 -3.94
CA THR A 213 -23.38 -6.12 -5.17
C THR A 213 -22.14 -6.98 -5.44
N ALA A 214 -20.92 -6.45 -5.29
CA ALA A 214 -19.68 -7.20 -5.50
C ALA A 214 -19.52 -8.35 -4.49
N THR A 215 -19.87 -8.13 -3.23
CA THR A 215 -19.85 -9.16 -2.19
C THR A 215 -20.83 -10.29 -2.51
N LEU A 216 -22.08 -9.97 -2.90
CA LEU A 216 -23.08 -10.97 -3.26
C LEU A 216 -22.73 -11.77 -4.51
N ARG A 217 -21.97 -11.18 -5.44
CA ARG A 217 -21.53 -11.83 -6.69
C ARG A 217 -20.18 -12.55 -6.58
N SER A 218 -19.54 -12.46 -5.42
CA SER A 218 -18.17 -12.96 -5.20
C SER A 218 -17.15 -12.37 -6.19
N ASP A 219 -17.31 -11.08 -6.53
CA ASP A 219 -16.36 -10.32 -7.33
C ASP A 219 -15.27 -9.75 -6.39
N PHE A 220 -14.21 -10.53 -6.19
CA PHE A 220 -13.14 -10.22 -5.25
C PHE A 220 -12.31 -8.99 -5.65
N ASP A 221 -12.06 -8.80 -6.94
CA ASP A 221 -11.30 -7.65 -7.45
C ASP A 221 -12.12 -6.36 -7.30
N GLY A 222 -13.39 -6.39 -7.67
CA GLY A 222 -14.33 -5.30 -7.45
C GLY A 222 -14.47 -4.95 -5.98
N GLN A 223 -14.67 -5.96 -5.12
CA GLN A 223 -14.80 -5.78 -3.68
C GLN A 223 -13.56 -5.11 -3.07
N ALA A 224 -12.35 -5.61 -3.37
CA ALA A 224 -11.09 -5.05 -2.86
C ALA A 224 -10.90 -3.59 -3.29
N SER A 225 -11.13 -3.30 -4.56
CA SER A 225 -10.99 -1.93 -5.10
C SER A 225 -11.99 -0.97 -4.50
N ILE A 226 -13.28 -1.34 -4.43
CA ILE A 226 -14.35 -0.47 -3.90
C ILE A 226 -14.12 -0.22 -2.41
N LEU A 227 -13.72 -1.24 -1.64
CA LEU A 227 -13.42 -1.10 -0.22
C LEU A 227 -12.28 -0.10 0.01
N ASN A 228 -11.20 -0.20 -0.74
CA ASN A 228 -10.10 0.75 -0.71
C ASN A 228 -10.52 2.18 -1.10
N LEU A 229 -11.41 2.32 -2.08
CA LEU A 229 -11.94 3.62 -2.50
C LEU A 229 -12.84 4.25 -1.44
N LEU A 230 -13.68 3.47 -0.77
CA LEU A 230 -14.50 3.93 0.35
C LEU A 230 -13.63 4.37 1.54
N LEU A 231 -12.62 3.56 1.92
CA LEU A 231 -11.68 3.93 2.98
C LEU A 231 -10.92 5.22 2.64
N ARG A 232 -10.47 5.36 1.39
CA ARG A 232 -9.84 6.60 0.92
C ARG A 232 -10.77 7.80 1.03
N ASN A 233 -12.04 7.64 0.64
CA ASN A 233 -13.05 8.68 0.75
C ASN A 233 -13.28 9.10 2.21
N TYR A 234 -13.49 8.15 3.11
CA TYR A 234 -13.67 8.45 4.54
C TYR A 234 -12.45 9.14 5.15
N LEU A 235 -11.24 8.65 4.85
CA LEU A 235 -10.01 9.25 5.36
C LEU A 235 -9.71 10.62 4.76
N HIS A 236 -10.20 10.92 3.56
CA HIS A 236 -10.10 12.25 2.95
C HIS A 236 -10.89 13.29 3.76
N TYR A 237 -12.08 12.92 4.24
CA TYR A 237 -12.94 13.77 5.06
C TYR A 237 -12.74 13.58 6.57
N ASN A 238 -11.69 12.87 6.99
CA ASN A 238 -11.38 12.56 8.40
C ASN A 238 -12.51 11.84 9.16
N LEU A 239 -13.35 11.07 8.47
CA LEU A 239 -14.45 10.29 9.05
C LEU A 239 -13.92 8.92 9.55
N ILE A 240 -13.07 8.95 10.56
CA ILE A 240 -12.32 7.78 11.05
C ILE A 240 -13.25 6.71 11.64
N GLU A 241 -14.24 7.12 12.42
CA GLU A 241 -15.22 6.20 13.02
C GLU A 241 -16.04 5.44 11.98
N GLN A 242 -16.43 6.11 10.90
CA GLN A 242 -17.17 5.46 9.80
C GLN A 242 -16.28 4.50 9.04
N ALA A 243 -15.00 4.84 8.86
CA ALA A 243 -14.03 3.96 8.24
C ALA A 243 -13.80 2.70 9.08
N ASP A 244 -13.68 2.83 10.39
CA ASP A 244 -13.54 1.70 11.32
C ASP A 244 -14.78 0.79 11.33
N LYS A 245 -16.00 1.38 11.37
CA LYS A 245 -17.26 0.63 11.23
C LYS A 245 -17.36 -0.11 9.91
N LEU A 246 -16.83 0.45 8.82
CA LEU A 246 -16.77 -0.25 7.53
C LEU A 246 -15.83 -1.45 7.59
N VAL A 247 -14.63 -1.26 8.16
CA VAL A 247 -13.63 -2.32 8.32
C VAL A 247 -14.16 -3.47 9.17
N SER A 248 -14.80 -3.17 10.31
CA SER A 248 -15.34 -4.19 11.21
C SER A 248 -16.48 -5.01 10.61
N LYS A 249 -17.23 -4.43 9.65
CA LYS A 249 -18.37 -5.09 8.99
C LYS A 249 -18.04 -5.76 7.67
N SER A 250 -16.86 -5.50 7.11
CA SER A 250 -16.44 -6.03 5.82
C SER A 250 -15.18 -6.87 5.94
N THR A 251 -15.14 -7.98 5.24
CA THR A 251 -13.94 -8.80 5.12
C THR A 251 -13.21 -8.43 3.83
N PHE A 252 -11.89 -8.25 3.92
CA PHE A 252 -11.08 -8.01 2.73
C PHE A 252 -10.77 -9.36 2.06
N PRO A 253 -10.96 -9.51 0.73
CA PRO A 253 -10.78 -10.79 0.05
C PRO A 253 -9.31 -11.21 0.00
N ASP A 254 -9.01 -12.47 0.39
CA ASP A 254 -7.64 -13.01 0.43
C ASP A 254 -7.00 -13.15 -0.95
N THR A 255 -7.82 -13.37 -1.98
CA THR A 255 -7.39 -13.49 -3.37
C THR A 255 -7.03 -12.18 -4.05
N ALA A 256 -7.26 -11.05 -3.38
CA ALA A 256 -6.97 -9.73 -3.93
C ALA A 256 -5.48 -9.53 -4.25
N SER A 257 -5.19 -8.66 -5.22
CA SER A 257 -3.83 -8.35 -5.62
C SER A 257 -3.01 -7.73 -4.48
N ASN A 258 -1.71 -8.02 -4.42
CA ASN A 258 -0.80 -7.46 -3.40
C ASN A 258 -0.82 -5.93 -3.36
N ASN A 259 -1.10 -5.26 -4.49
CA ASN A 259 -1.21 -3.82 -4.56
C ASN A 259 -2.45 -3.30 -3.80
N GLU A 260 -3.58 -3.98 -3.92
CA GLU A 260 -4.80 -3.61 -3.18
C GLU A 260 -4.65 -3.96 -1.69
N TRP A 261 -4.02 -5.10 -1.36
CA TRP A 261 -3.66 -5.43 0.03
C TRP A 261 -2.78 -4.38 0.68
N ALA A 262 -1.72 -3.92 -0.01
CA ALA A 262 -0.83 -2.89 0.52
C ALA A 262 -1.58 -1.58 0.82
N ARG A 263 -2.51 -1.18 -0.06
CA ARG A 263 -3.36 0.00 0.17
C ARG A 263 -4.29 -0.18 1.35
N TYR A 264 -4.95 -1.32 1.44
CA TYR A 264 -5.85 -1.66 2.53
C TYR A 264 -5.14 -1.61 3.88
N LEU A 265 -3.98 -2.28 3.99
CA LEU A 265 -3.16 -2.27 5.21
C LEU A 265 -2.67 -0.86 5.59
N PHE A 266 -2.34 -0.04 4.60
CA PHE A 266 -1.99 1.36 4.86
C PHE A 266 -3.17 2.15 5.44
N TYR A 267 -4.38 1.97 4.90
CA TYR A 267 -5.57 2.64 5.44
C TYR A 267 -5.92 2.13 6.84
N LEU A 268 -5.80 0.82 7.10
CA LEU A 268 -5.92 0.25 8.45
C LEU A 268 -4.92 0.87 9.43
N GLY A 269 -3.63 0.91 9.04
CA GLY A 269 -2.59 1.53 9.84
C GLY A 269 -2.90 2.99 10.16
N ARG A 270 -3.48 3.73 9.21
CA ARG A 270 -3.91 5.13 9.41
C ARG A 270 -5.10 5.25 10.35
N ILE A 271 -6.09 4.37 10.25
CA ILE A 271 -7.25 4.33 11.15
C ILE A 271 -6.79 4.02 12.58
N LYS A 272 -5.99 2.94 12.75
CA LYS A 272 -5.47 2.51 14.05
C LYS A 272 -4.55 3.54 14.70
N SER A 273 -3.72 4.24 13.91
CA SER A 273 -2.89 5.33 14.43
C SER A 273 -3.72 6.51 14.99
N ALA A 274 -4.85 6.81 14.35
CA ALA A 274 -5.77 7.84 14.84
C ALA A 274 -6.55 7.42 16.08
N GLN A 275 -6.85 6.12 16.22
CA GLN A 275 -7.45 5.51 17.41
C GLN A 275 -6.48 5.32 18.58
N LEU A 276 -5.19 5.65 18.40
CA LEU A 276 -4.11 5.51 19.38
C LEU A 276 -3.64 4.06 19.61
N GLU A 277 -4.06 3.11 18.79
CA GLU A 277 -3.61 1.73 18.78
C GLU A 277 -2.31 1.60 17.98
N TYR A 278 -1.22 2.16 18.53
CA TYR A 278 0.05 2.29 17.79
C TYR A 278 0.71 0.97 17.47
N SER A 279 0.59 -0.04 18.33
CA SER A 279 1.17 -1.37 18.11
C SER A 279 0.58 -2.05 16.87
N ASP A 280 -0.73 -2.01 16.73
CA ASP A 280 -1.40 -2.63 15.58
C ASP A 280 -1.24 -1.78 14.32
N ALA A 281 -1.26 -0.43 14.47
CA ALA A 281 -0.92 0.47 13.37
C ALA A 281 0.47 0.17 12.80
N HIS A 282 1.48 -0.02 13.66
CA HIS A 282 2.85 -0.34 13.24
C HIS A 282 2.92 -1.68 12.50
N LYS A 283 2.28 -2.74 13.04
CA LYS A 283 2.20 -4.05 12.37
C LYS A 283 1.59 -3.95 10.96
N HIS A 284 0.46 -3.25 10.82
CA HIS A 284 -0.20 -3.06 9.53
C HIS A 284 0.65 -2.25 8.55
N LEU A 285 1.34 -1.20 9.00
CA LEU A 285 2.22 -0.40 8.15
C LEU A 285 3.43 -1.19 7.66
N LEU A 286 4.07 -1.99 8.53
CA LEU A 286 5.16 -2.88 8.13
C LEU A 286 4.69 -3.93 7.12
N GLN A 287 3.52 -4.53 7.33
CA GLN A 287 2.92 -5.47 6.37
C GLN A 287 2.61 -4.79 5.04
N ALA A 288 2.11 -3.55 5.05
CA ALA A 288 1.87 -2.76 3.84
C ALA A 288 3.16 -2.56 3.02
N LEU A 289 4.29 -2.28 3.68
CA LEU A 289 5.61 -2.16 3.03
C LEU A 289 6.09 -3.47 2.43
N ARG A 290 5.88 -4.60 3.13
CA ARG A 290 6.25 -5.94 2.63
C ARG A 290 5.42 -6.36 1.41
N LYS A 291 4.12 -6.00 1.38
CA LYS A 291 3.21 -6.30 0.27
C LYS A 291 3.39 -5.34 -0.91
N ALA A 292 3.96 -4.15 -0.69
CA ALA A 292 4.22 -3.17 -1.74
C ALA A 292 5.25 -3.71 -2.77
N PRO A 293 5.13 -3.33 -4.06
CA PRO A 293 6.05 -3.80 -5.08
C PRO A 293 7.50 -3.35 -4.79
N THR A 294 8.46 -4.25 -4.99
CA THR A 294 9.90 -4.00 -4.70
C THR A 294 10.44 -2.86 -5.56
N HIS A 295 10.14 -2.94 -6.86
CA HIS A 295 10.52 -1.92 -7.83
C HIS A 295 9.30 -1.08 -8.20
N GLY A 296 9.35 0.21 -7.96
CA GLY A 296 8.24 1.13 -8.23
C GLY A 296 7.46 1.57 -6.99
N ALA A 297 6.33 2.25 -7.22
CA ALA A 297 5.45 2.82 -6.18
C ALA A 297 6.21 3.62 -5.08
N VAL A 298 7.28 4.33 -5.47
CA VAL A 298 8.17 5.06 -4.54
C VAL A 298 7.37 6.05 -3.69
N GLY A 299 6.44 6.79 -4.30
CA GLY A 299 5.59 7.74 -3.57
C GLY A 299 4.71 7.09 -2.50
N PHE A 300 4.15 5.91 -2.79
CA PHE A 300 3.38 5.15 -1.80
C PHE A 300 4.27 4.71 -0.62
N LYS A 301 5.44 4.12 -0.91
CA LYS A 301 6.39 3.72 0.14
C LYS A 301 6.82 4.90 0.99
N GLN A 302 7.11 6.06 0.38
CA GLN A 302 7.44 7.29 1.10
C GLN A 302 6.31 7.69 2.07
N THR A 303 5.06 7.64 1.62
CA THR A 303 3.90 7.98 2.47
C THR A 303 3.74 6.99 3.63
N VAL A 304 3.90 5.70 3.36
CA VAL A 304 3.83 4.67 4.41
C VAL A 304 4.96 4.83 5.42
N HIS A 305 6.20 5.06 4.97
CA HIS A 305 7.35 5.26 5.87
C HIS A 305 7.20 6.50 6.75
N LYS A 306 6.65 7.61 6.22
CA LYS A 306 6.39 8.82 7.02
C LYS A 306 5.47 8.52 8.21
N LEU A 307 4.38 7.79 7.96
CA LEU A 307 3.46 7.40 9.01
C LEU A 307 4.08 6.34 9.94
N ALA A 308 4.80 5.36 9.39
CA ALA A 308 5.45 4.31 10.17
C ALA A 308 6.47 4.88 11.17
N ILE A 309 7.32 5.81 10.71
CA ILE A 309 8.30 6.49 11.58
C ILE A 309 7.60 7.26 12.72
N THR A 310 6.51 7.97 12.41
CA THR A 310 5.77 8.69 13.47
C THR A 310 5.15 7.75 14.49
N VAL A 311 4.58 6.64 14.04
CA VAL A 311 3.98 5.63 14.92
C VAL A 311 5.05 4.92 15.75
N GLU A 312 6.19 4.57 15.14
CA GLU A 312 7.33 3.93 15.82
C GLU A 312 7.90 4.82 16.93
N LEU A 313 8.07 6.12 16.64
CA LEU A 313 8.47 7.11 17.66
C LEU A 313 7.42 7.26 18.77
N LEU A 314 6.12 7.11 18.48
CA LEU A 314 5.05 7.15 19.49
C LEU A 314 5.03 5.89 20.37
N LEU A 315 5.46 4.74 19.84
CA LEU A 315 5.70 3.52 20.61
C LEU A 315 6.90 3.66 21.56
N GLY A 316 7.83 4.57 21.26
CA GLY A 316 9.06 4.79 22.00
C GLY A 316 10.29 4.18 21.34
N ASP A 317 10.12 3.54 20.19
CA ASP A 317 11.20 2.94 19.43
C ASP A 317 11.84 3.96 18.49
N ILE A 318 13.11 3.76 18.17
CA ILE A 318 13.88 4.66 17.31
C ILE A 318 14.11 3.97 15.96
N PRO A 319 13.61 4.55 14.86
CA PRO A 319 13.77 3.97 13.52
C PRO A 319 15.24 3.85 13.10
N ASP A 320 15.54 2.79 12.33
CA ASP A 320 16.87 2.50 11.82
C ASP A 320 17.40 3.59 10.91
N ARG A 321 18.70 3.94 11.09
CA ARG A 321 19.38 4.93 10.24
C ARG A 321 19.46 4.53 8.78
N HIS A 322 19.48 3.23 8.49
CA HIS A 322 19.55 2.71 7.12
C HIS A 322 18.39 3.21 6.25
N LEU A 323 17.19 3.28 6.81
CA LEU A 323 16.00 3.78 6.14
C LEU A 323 16.19 5.19 5.55
N PHE A 324 16.80 6.09 6.32
CA PHE A 324 17.02 7.49 5.91
C PHE A 324 18.15 7.67 4.89
N ARG A 325 19.03 6.67 4.73
CA ARG A 325 20.16 6.72 3.78
C ARG A 325 19.75 6.33 2.36
N GLN A 326 18.64 5.63 2.18
CA GLN A 326 18.17 5.19 0.87
C GLN A 326 17.98 6.39 -0.07
N PRO A 327 18.54 6.39 -1.30
CA PRO A 327 18.51 7.55 -2.20
C PRO A 327 17.09 7.99 -2.56
N SER A 328 16.15 7.04 -2.71
CA SER A 328 14.73 7.31 -2.98
C SER A 328 13.98 7.95 -1.79
N MET A 329 14.46 7.78 -0.56
CA MET A 329 13.82 8.23 0.68
C MET A 329 14.48 9.46 1.28
N ARG A 330 15.77 9.68 1.06
CA ARG A 330 16.61 10.69 1.71
C ARG A 330 16.01 12.10 1.69
N LYS A 331 15.54 12.56 0.52
CA LYS A 331 14.98 13.92 0.39
C LYS A 331 13.61 14.06 1.09
N THR A 332 12.76 13.04 0.99
CA THR A 332 11.39 13.09 1.52
C THR A 332 11.32 12.84 3.01
N LEU A 333 12.21 12.00 3.56
CA LEU A 333 12.28 11.68 4.99
C LEU A 333 13.20 12.61 5.78
N ALA A 334 13.85 13.60 5.17
CA ALA A 334 14.73 14.54 5.86
C ALA A 334 14.06 15.27 7.06
N PRO A 335 12.80 15.75 6.98
CA PRO A 335 12.12 16.32 8.14
C PRO A 335 11.91 15.29 9.29
N TYR A 336 11.55 14.07 8.94
CA TYR A 336 11.36 12.99 9.90
C TYR A 336 12.66 12.52 10.54
N PHE A 337 13.77 12.60 9.83
CA PHE A 337 15.10 12.33 10.37
C PHE A 337 15.49 13.35 11.45
N GLN A 338 15.26 14.64 11.20
CA GLN A 338 15.50 15.68 12.20
C GLN A 338 14.60 15.50 13.42
N LEU A 339 13.33 15.15 13.19
CA LEU A 339 12.38 14.80 14.25
C LEU A 339 12.90 13.62 15.09
N THR A 340 13.35 12.53 14.46
CA THR A 340 13.91 11.35 15.12
C THR A 340 15.14 11.70 15.96
N GLN A 341 16.00 12.60 15.45
CA GLN A 341 17.17 13.07 16.22
C GLN A 341 16.75 13.86 17.46
N ALA A 342 15.75 14.74 17.34
CA ALA A 342 15.24 15.51 18.48
C ALA A 342 14.63 14.60 19.55
N VAL A 343 13.85 13.59 19.14
CA VAL A 343 13.26 12.59 20.06
C VAL A 343 14.34 11.75 20.72
N ARG A 344 15.34 11.28 19.97
CA ARG A 344 16.44 10.45 20.49
C ARG A 344 17.26 11.15 21.55
N ILE A 345 17.53 12.45 21.37
CA ILE A 345 18.33 13.27 22.30
C ILE A 345 17.46 13.72 23.49
N GLY A 346 16.14 13.78 23.30
CA GLY A 346 15.23 14.33 24.32
C GLY A 346 15.28 15.86 24.41
N ASN A 347 15.70 16.57 23.34
CA ASN A 347 15.82 18.03 23.33
C ASN A 347 14.55 18.67 22.79
N LEU A 348 13.79 19.33 23.68
CA LEU A 348 12.54 19.99 23.38
C LEU A 348 12.71 21.22 22.46
N ALA A 349 13.81 21.96 22.63
CA ALA A 349 14.09 23.13 21.76
C ALA A 349 14.24 22.73 20.31
N LYS A 350 15.09 21.73 20.02
CA LYS A 350 15.25 21.17 18.67
C LYS A 350 13.95 20.63 18.10
N PHE A 351 13.12 20.00 18.95
CA PHE A 351 11.81 19.52 18.54
C PHE A 351 10.90 20.66 18.10
N ASN A 352 10.85 21.77 18.86
CA ASN A 352 10.07 22.95 18.52
C ASN A 352 10.59 23.65 17.25
N GLU A 353 11.91 23.74 17.04
CA GLU A 353 12.52 24.24 15.81
C GLU A 353 12.10 23.42 14.59
N VAL A 354 12.10 22.10 14.70
CA VAL A 354 11.66 21.19 13.64
C VAL A 354 10.18 21.38 13.33
N LEU A 355 9.34 21.55 14.36
CA LEU A 355 7.91 21.86 14.17
C LEU A 355 7.69 23.20 13.47
N ALA A 356 8.40 24.24 13.88
CA ALA A 356 8.32 25.57 13.24
C ALA A 356 8.75 25.50 11.77
N LYS A 357 9.84 24.79 11.48
CA LYS A 357 10.40 24.68 10.12
C LYS A 357 9.56 23.84 9.16
N PHE A 358 9.00 22.73 9.63
CA PHE A 358 8.34 21.73 8.76
C PHE A 358 6.85 21.54 9.07
N GLY A 359 6.25 22.35 9.94
CA GLY A 359 4.86 22.21 10.36
C GLY A 359 3.87 22.18 9.19
N SER A 360 4.04 23.05 8.20
CA SER A 360 3.19 23.06 7.00
C SER A 360 3.25 21.76 6.19
N LYS A 361 4.44 21.13 6.11
CA LYS A 361 4.60 19.84 5.45
C LYS A 361 3.91 18.72 6.21
N PHE A 362 4.05 18.71 7.52
CA PHE A 362 3.39 17.72 8.39
C PHE A 362 1.86 17.84 8.36
N GLN A 363 1.35 19.07 8.23
CA GLN A 363 -0.10 19.31 8.05
C GLN A 363 -0.57 18.77 6.70
N ALA A 364 0.13 19.06 5.62
CA ALA A 364 -0.20 18.55 4.28
C ALA A 364 -0.17 17.02 4.20
N GLU A 365 0.67 16.37 5.02
CA GLU A 365 0.82 14.91 5.11
C GLU A 365 -0.12 14.26 6.14
N ASN A 366 -0.94 15.06 6.85
CA ASN A 366 -1.85 14.64 7.93
C ASN A 366 -1.15 13.88 9.08
N THR A 367 0.11 14.19 9.35
CA THR A 367 0.89 13.60 10.46
C THR A 367 1.09 14.57 11.62
N TYR A 368 0.73 15.84 11.45
CA TYR A 368 0.97 16.92 12.42
C TYR A 368 0.38 16.64 13.80
N THR A 369 -0.87 16.16 13.86
CA THR A 369 -1.55 15.83 15.12
C THR A 369 -0.85 14.72 15.92
N LEU A 370 -0.31 13.71 15.22
CA LEU A 370 0.47 12.64 15.83
C LEU A 370 1.83 13.15 16.29
N ILE A 371 2.46 14.04 15.52
CA ILE A 371 3.77 14.60 15.86
C ILE A 371 3.69 15.50 17.10
N ILE A 372 2.63 16.29 17.29
CA ILE A 372 2.44 17.07 18.51
C ILE A 372 2.44 16.16 19.75
N ARG A 373 1.84 14.98 19.66
CA ARG A 373 1.83 14.01 20.76
C ARG A 373 3.22 13.47 21.12
N LEU A 374 4.16 13.47 20.17
CA LEU A 374 5.55 13.09 20.43
C LEU A 374 6.25 14.01 21.45
N ARG A 375 5.76 15.25 21.65
CA ARG A 375 6.31 16.17 22.66
C ARG A 375 6.45 15.49 24.02
N HIS A 376 5.47 14.69 24.41
CA HIS A 376 5.52 13.95 25.66
C HIS A 376 6.63 12.90 25.69
N ASN A 377 6.84 12.18 24.59
CA ASN A 377 7.91 11.20 24.48
C ASN A 377 9.30 11.86 24.48
N VAL A 378 9.43 13.06 23.86
CA VAL A 378 10.67 13.84 23.92
C VAL A 378 11.03 14.20 25.35
N ILE A 379 10.04 14.68 26.12
CA ILE A 379 10.22 15.04 27.54
C ILE A 379 10.60 13.79 28.36
N LYS A 380 9.90 12.67 28.17
CA LYS A 380 10.23 11.39 28.85
C LYS A 380 11.67 10.95 28.56
N THR A 381 12.09 11.03 27.31
CA THR A 381 13.47 10.70 26.92
C THR A 381 14.48 11.67 27.56
N GLY A 382 14.16 12.97 27.58
CA GLY A 382 14.99 13.99 28.25
C GLY A 382 15.16 13.72 29.74
N VAL A 383 14.06 13.45 30.44
CA VAL A 383 14.10 13.09 31.86
C VAL A 383 14.91 11.82 32.10
N ARG A 384 14.76 10.79 31.27
CA ARG A 384 15.56 9.57 31.34
C ARG A 384 17.05 9.83 31.17
N MET A 385 17.43 10.67 30.21
CA MET A 385 18.84 11.04 30.00
C MET A 385 19.42 11.83 31.17
N ILE A 386 18.64 12.71 31.80
CA ILE A 386 19.01 13.44 33.00
C ILE A 386 19.22 12.45 34.18
N ASN A 387 18.27 11.55 34.39
CA ASN A 387 18.35 10.54 35.46
C ASN A 387 19.61 9.64 35.34
N LEU A 388 19.99 9.29 34.09
CA LEU A 388 21.22 8.50 33.84
C LEU A 388 22.49 9.32 34.05
N SER A 389 22.44 10.66 33.89
CA SER A 389 23.61 11.52 33.99
C SER A 389 23.87 12.04 35.38
N TYR A 390 22.87 12.13 36.23
CA TYR A 390 22.94 12.75 37.55
C TYR A 390 22.42 11.82 38.65
N SER A 391 23.18 11.65 39.72
CA SER A 391 22.72 10.97 40.94
C SER A 391 21.77 11.85 41.75
N LYS A 392 22.02 13.16 41.74
CA LYS A 392 21.21 14.16 42.45
C LYS A 392 21.19 15.45 41.62
N ILE A 393 20.02 16.02 41.38
CA ILE A 393 19.83 17.23 40.59
C ILE A 393 18.69 18.10 41.16
N SER A 394 18.82 19.43 41.08
CA SER A 394 17.76 20.34 41.53
C SER A 394 16.62 20.41 40.52
N LEU A 395 15.39 20.65 40.98
CA LEU A 395 14.22 20.85 40.11
C LEU A 395 14.39 22.05 39.17
N MET A 396 15.09 23.08 39.63
CA MET A 396 15.42 24.27 38.82
C MET A 396 16.32 23.91 37.64
N ASP A 397 17.38 23.10 37.86
CA ASP A 397 18.27 22.66 36.77
C ASP A 397 17.55 21.75 35.77
N ILE A 398 16.61 20.91 36.24
CA ILE A 398 15.78 20.08 35.38
C ILE A 398 14.90 20.97 34.48
N SER A 399 14.24 22.00 35.04
CA SER A 399 13.39 22.92 34.28
C SER A 399 14.20 23.65 33.19
N GLN A 400 15.41 24.12 33.51
CA GLN A 400 16.30 24.79 32.54
C GLN A 400 16.75 23.84 31.43
N LYS A 401 17.15 22.60 31.77
CA LYS A 401 17.62 21.60 30.78
C LYS A 401 16.50 21.12 29.84
N LEU A 402 15.29 20.99 30.35
CA LEU A 402 14.12 20.58 29.57
C LEU A 402 13.41 21.78 28.91
N MET A 403 13.84 23.02 29.19
CA MET A 403 13.18 24.25 28.75
C MET A 403 11.70 24.27 29.15
N LEU A 404 11.44 24.04 30.43
CA LEU A 404 10.11 24.13 31.03
C LEU A 404 9.94 25.49 31.68
N ASP A 405 8.69 25.95 31.78
CA ASP A 405 8.37 27.29 32.25
C ASP A 405 8.57 27.45 33.75
N SER A 406 8.40 26.36 34.54
CA SER A 406 8.51 26.38 35.99
C SER A 406 9.16 25.12 36.59
N PRO A 407 9.77 25.23 37.80
CA PRO A 407 10.28 24.06 38.52
C PRO A 407 9.14 23.12 38.98
N GLU A 408 7.96 23.64 39.24
CA GLU A 408 6.76 22.86 39.60
C GLU A 408 6.33 21.93 38.46
N ASP A 409 6.36 22.44 37.22
CA ASP A 409 6.13 21.60 36.03
C ASP A 409 7.17 20.49 35.91
N ALA A 410 8.44 20.80 36.22
CA ALA A 410 9.49 19.80 36.24
C ALA A 410 9.24 18.69 37.29
N GLU A 411 8.80 19.08 38.49
CA GLU A 411 8.45 18.14 39.54
C GLU A 411 7.28 17.22 39.11
N TYR A 412 6.22 17.81 38.58
CA TYR A 412 5.07 17.05 38.06
C TYR A 412 5.45 16.05 36.96
N ILE A 413 6.29 16.49 36.03
CA ILE A 413 6.76 15.64 34.92
C ILE A 413 7.63 14.50 35.43
N VAL A 414 8.53 14.77 36.39
CA VAL A 414 9.38 13.75 37.01
C VAL A 414 8.52 12.77 37.80
N ALA A 415 7.57 13.24 38.63
CA ALA A 415 6.64 12.39 39.34
C ALA A 415 5.84 11.48 38.42
N LYS A 416 5.37 12.02 37.29
CA LYS A 416 4.70 11.24 36.26
C LYS A 416 5.62 10.21 35.61
N ALA A 417 6.89 10.54 35.37
CA ALA A 417 7.87 9.62 34.81
C ALA A 417 8.20 8.48 35.77
N ILE A 418 8.24 8.74 37.06
CA ILE A 418 8.41 7.71 38.12
C ILE A 418 7.18 6.79 38.14
N ARG A 419 5.96 7.36 38.14
CA ARG A 419 4.73 6.57 38.12
C ARG A 419 4.62 5.68 36.87
N ASP A 420 5.02 6.19 35.72
CA ASP A 420 5.00 5.46 34.44
C ASP A 420 6.16 4.44 34.34
N GLY A 421 7.03 4.34 35.33
CA GLY A 421 8.18 3.40 35.37
C GLY A 421 9.30 3.74 34.36
N VAL A 422 9.36 4.99 33.89
CA VAL A 422 10.40 5.44 32.95
C VAL A 422 11.74 5.64 33.63
N ILE A 423 11.69 6.10 34.87
CA ILE A 423 12.85 6.35 35.77
C ILE A 423 12.55 5.84 37.16
N GLU A 424 13.61 5.41 37.87
CA GLU A 424 13.59 5.10 39.29
C GLU A 424 14.30 6.22 40.05
N ALA A 425 13.55 7.06 40.72
CA ALA A 425 14.05 8.20 41.45
C ALA A 425 13.12 8.55 42.60
N THR A 426 13.62 9.31 43.57
CA THR A 426 12.87 9.88 44.68
C THR A 426 12.90 11.39 44.55
N ILE A 427 11.77 12.04 44.86
CA ILE A 427 11.64 13.52 44.87
C ILE A 427 11.61 13.97 46.31
N ASP A 428 12.46 14.92 46.65
CA ASP A 428 12.40 15.66 47.93
C ASP A 428 11.82 17.05 47.63
N HIS A 429 10.53 17.21 47.94
CA HIS A 429 9.82 18.46 47.68
C HIS A 429 10.33 19.61 48.55
N GLU A 430 10.64 19.38 49.83
CA GLU A 430 11.09 20.41 50.76
C GLU A 430 12.44 21.02 50.35
N LYS A 431 13.35 20.18 49.84
CA LYS A 431 14.69 20.58 49.42
C LYS A 431 14.77 20.85 47.91
N GLY A 432 13.70 20.61 47.15
CA GLY A 432 13.60 20.90 45.70
C GLY A 432 14.61 20.13 44.85
N TYR A 433 14.88 18.85 45.13
CA TYR A 433 15.77 18.03 44.32
C TYR A 433 15.19 16.65 44.01
N VAL A 434 15.73 16.05 42.97
CA VAL A 434 15.46 14.66 42.58
C VAL A 434 16.74 13.85 42.78
N GLN A 435 16.59 12.70 43.43
CA GLN A 435 17.67 11.75 43.64
C GLN A 435 17.38 10.46 42.86
N SER A 436 18.29 10.11 41.96
CA SER A 436 18.25 8.85 41.24
C SER A 436 18.52 7.68 42.19
N LYS A 437 17.76 6.61 42.05
CA LYS A 437 18.03 5.38 42.77
C LYS A 437 19.30 4.77 42.21
N GLU A 438 20.15 4.25 43.10
CA GLU A 438 21.38 3.56 42.69
C GLU A 438 21.01 2.35 41.81
N ILE A 439 21.79 2.14 40.73
CA ILE A 439 21.64 0.97 39.87
C ILE A 439 22.15 -0.24 40.65
N SER A 440 21.24 -0.98 41.29
CA SER A 440 21.55 -2.27 41.88
C SER A 440 21.76 -3.31 40.80
N ASP A 441 22.70 -4.21 41.00
CA ASP A 441 22.89 -5.35 40.09
C ASP A 441 21.64 -6.25 40.13
N ILE A 442 20.87 -6.23 39.06
CA ILE A 442 19.60 -6.98 38.92
C ILE A 442 19.85 -8.49 39.13
N TYR A 443 21.03 -8.99 38.75
CA TYR A 443 21.37 -10.40 38.87
C TYR A 443 21.63 -10.83 40.31
N ASN A 444 21.92 -9.90 41.20
CA ASN A 444 22.03 -10.16 42.66
C ASN A 444 20.66 -10.10 43.37
N THR A 445 19.62 -9.65 42.69
CA THR A 445 18.25 -9.61 43.22
C THR A 445 17.45 -10.85 42.80
N ARG A 446 16.26 -11.02 43.37
CA ARG A 446 15.32 -12.10 42.98
C ARG A 446 14.52 -11.79 41.70
N GLU A 447 14.70 -10.62 41.10
CA GLU A 447 13.94 -10.21 39.89
C GLU A 447 14.07 -11.18 38.72
N PRO A 448 15.28 -11.66 38.33
CA PRO A 448 15.41 -12.63 37.26
C PRO A 448 14.66 -13.93 37.54
N MET A 449 14.73 -14.42 38.79
CA MET A 449 14.02 -15.63 39.21
C MET A 449 12.49 -15.44 39.10
N THR A 450 11.99 -14.29 39.53
CA THR A 450 10.56 -13.95 39.45
C THR A 450 10.10 -13.85 38.00
N ALA A 451 10.88 -13.23 37.11
CA ALA A 451 10.59 -13.12 35.69
C ALA A 451 10.56 -14.50 35.00
N PHE A 452 11.51 -15.39 35.32
CA PHE A 452 11.49 -16.75 34.81
C PHE A 452 10.32 -17.56 35.36
N HIS A 453 10.00 -17.41 36.63
CA HIS A 453 8.85 -18.07 37.24
C HIS A 453 7.54 -17.67 36.58
N GLN A 454 7.34 -16.38 36.33
CA GLN A 454 6.15 -15.89 35.60
C GLN A 454 6.05 -16.47 34.19
N ARG A 455 7.17 -16.55 33.45
CA ARG A 455 7.20 -17.17 32.12
C ARG A 455 6.90 -18.66 32.18
N ILE A 456 7.45 -19.39 33.14
CA ILE A 456 7.18 -20.82 33.31
C ILE A 456 5.72 -21.04 33.69
N SER A 457 5.17 -20.27 34.61
CA SER A 457 3.76 -20.33 34.98
C SER A 457 2.86 -20.09 33.77
N PHE A 458 3.15 -19.07 33.00
CA PHE A 458 2.41 -18.78 31.75
C PHE A 458 2.49 -19.92 30.72
N CYS A 459 3.67 -20.51 30.53
CA CYS A 459 3.82 -21.67 29.65
C CYS A 459 3.02 -22.90 30.14
N LEU A 460 3.00 -23.14 31.46
CA LEU A 460 2.20 -24.21 32.08
C LEU A 460 0.70 -23.94 31.89
N ASP A 461 0.25 -22.72 32.06
CA ASP A 461 -1.14 -22.34 31.87
C ASP A 461 -1.58 -22.54 30.40
N ILE A 462 -0.75 -22.12 29.44
CA ILE A 462 -0.98 -22.38 28.02
C ILE A 462 -1.02 -23.89 27.73
N HIS A 463 -0.06 -24.64 28.28
CA HIS A 463 -0.03 -26.10 28.11
C HIS A 463 -1.32 -26.74 28.63
N ASN A 464 -1.71 -26.40 29.86
CA ASN A 464 -2.93 -26.92 30.47
C ASN A 464 -4.19 -26.52 29.69
N ALA A 465 -4.25 -25.27 29.21
CA ALA A 465 -5.35 -24.79 28.35
C ALA A 465 -5.39 -25.54 27.01
N SER A 466 -4.23 -25.79 26.40
CA SER A 466 -4.13 -26.57 25.15
C SER A 466 -4.58 -28.02 25.33
N VAL A 467 -4.13 -28.67 26.41
CA VAL A 467 -4.55 -30.03 26.73
C VAL A 467 -6.04 -30.09 27.00
N LYS A 468 -6.58 -29.11 27.73
CA LYS A 468 -8.03 -28.99 27.98
C LYS A 468 -8.83 -28.80 26.69
N ALA A 469 -8.34 -27.94 25.78
CA ALA A 469 -8.98 -27.70 24.47
C ALA A 469 -8.94 -28.94 23.56
N MET A 470 -7.88 -29.74 23.60
CA MET A 470 -7.80 -30.99 22.88
C MET A 470 -8.77 -32.03 23.42
N ARG A 471 -8.96 -32.08 24.76
CA ARG A 471 -9.91 -33.01 25.38
C ARG A 471 -11.37 -32.59 25.20
N PHE A 472 -11.60 -31.28 25.19
CA PHE A 472 -12.94 -30.70 25.10
C PHE A 472 -12.97 -29.68 23.94
N PRO A 473 -12.96 -30.15 22.68
CA PRO A 473 -13.04 -29.26 21.52
C PRO A 473 -14.31 -28.41 21.61
N PRO A 474 -14.26 -27.13 21.19
CA PRO A 474 -15.42 -26.24 21.19
C PRO A 474 -16.55 -26.91 20.37
N LYS A 475 -17.78 -26.90 20.91
CA LYS A 475 -18.98 -27.55 20.35
C LYS A 475 -19.04 -29.08 20.47
N SER A 476 -18.21 -29.71 21.29
CA SER A 476 -18.27 -31.17 21.48
C SER A 476 -19.60 -31.67 22.07
N TYR A 477 -20.34 -30.82 22.79
CA TYR A 477 -21.68 -31.15 23.33
C TYR A 477 -22.84 -30.82 22.39
N ASN A 478 -22.60 -30.12 21.29
CA ASN A 478 -23.60 -29.80 20.25
C ASN A 478 -23.47 -30.68 19.01
N LYS A 479 -22.49 -31.56 18.98
CA LYS A 479 -22.46 -32.62 17.99
C LYS A 479 -23.28 -33.76 18.58
N ASP A 480 -24.45 -33.98 18.03
CA ASP A 480 -25.02 -35.33 18.05
C ASP A 480 -23.87 -36.23 17.64
N LEU A 481 -23.59 -37.21 18.51
CA LEU A 481 -22.52 -38.16 18.29
C LEU A 481 -22.86 -38.92 16.99
N GLU A 482 -22.43 -38.37 15.87
CA GLU A 482 -22.44 -39.13 14.63
C GLU A 482 -21.69 -40.43 14.91
N SER A 483 -22.38 -41.53 14.78
CA SER A 483 -21.77 -42.83 14.96
C SER A 483 -20.61 -42.95 13.96
N ALA A 484 -19.58 -43.73 14.32
CA ALA A 484 -18.46 -43.94 13.40
C ALA A 484 -18.92 -44.57 12.07
N GLU A 485 -20.10 -45.20 12.08
CA GLU A 485 -20.76 -45.76 10.92
C GLU A 485 -21.38 -44.69 10.02
N GLU A 486 -22.11 -43.72 10.55
CA GLU A 486 -22.68 -42.59 9.80
C GLU A 486 -21.59 -41.73 9.13
N ARG A 487 -20.46 -41.57 9.80
CA ARG A 487 -19.31 -40.87 9.19
C ARG A 487 -18.72 -41.62 8.01
N ARG A 488 -18.57 -42.96 8.13
CA ARG A 488 -18.09 -43.80 7.04
C ARG A 488 -19.06 -43.86 5.87
N GLU A 489 -20.35 -43.90 6.15
CA GLU A 489 -21.39 -43.85 5.11
C GLU A 489 -21.38 -42.53 4.38
N ARG A 490 -21.17 -41.37 5.08
CA ARG A 490 -21.03 -40.07 4.45
C ARG A 490 -19.79 -40.00 3.59
N GLU A 491 -18.63 -40.44 4.11
CA GLU A 491 -17.38 -40.49 3.34
C GLU A 491 -17.51 -41.39 2.09
N GLN A 492 -18.26 -42.52 2.19
CA GLN A 492 -18.54 -43.37 1.04
C GLN A 492 -19.46 -42.67 0.02
N GLN A 493 -20.52 -42.03 0.47
CA GLN A 493 -21.43 -41.27 -0.39
C GLN A 493 -20.71 -40.11 -1.10
N GLU A 494 -19.84 -39.37 -0.40
CA GLU A 494 -19.01 -38.34 -1.01
C GLU A 494 -18.02 -38.91 -2.05
N LEU A 495 -17.48 -40.10 -1.78
CA LEU A 495 -16.57 -40.80 -2.70
C LEU A 495 -17.31 -41.36 -3.93
N GLU A 496 -18.53 -41.86 -3.77
CA GLU A 496 -19.40 -42.31 -4.85
C GLU A 496 -19.84 -41.11 -5.71
N SER A 497 -20.30 -40.03 -5.09
CA SER A 497 -20.66 -38.81 -5.83
C SER A 497 -19.48 -38.23 -6.60
N ALA A 498 -18.28 -38.29 -6.02
CA ALA A 498 -17.06 -37.80 -6.71
C ALA A 498 -16.68 -38.73 -7.90
N LYS A 499 -16.95 -40.02 -7.79
CA LYS A 499 -16.76 -40.97 -8.92
C LYS A 499 -17.80 -40.78 -10.01
N GLU A 500 -19.08 -40.62 -9.65
CA GLU A 500 -20.15 -40.34 -10.62
C GLU A 500 -19.86 -39.04 -11.41
N ILE A 501 -19.41 -37.98 -10.74
CA ILE A 501 -19.00 -36.71 -11.41
C ILE A 501 -17.78 -36.94 -12.33
N ALA A 502 -16.82 -37.78 -11.92
CA ALA A 502 -15.65 -38.08 -12.74
C ALA A 502 -15.99 -38.98 -13.95
N ASP A 503 -16.96 -39.89 -13.82
CA ASP A 503 -17.44 -40.75 -14.91
C ASP A 503 -18.33 -39.96 -15.89
N GLU A 504 -19.16 -39.03 -15.42
CA GLU A 504 -19.94 -38.12 -16.28
C GLU A 504 -19.06 -37.16 -17.10
N ASP A 505 -17.92 -36.74 -16.54
CA ASP A 505 -16.94 -35.89 -17.28
C ASP A 505 -16.14 -36.67 -18.33
N PHE A 506 -16.12 -38.01 -18.25
CA PHE A 506 -15.39 -38.86 -19.19
C PHE A 506 -16.23 -39.26 -20.42
N ASP A 507 -17.58 -39.36 -20.29
CA ASP A 507 -18.49 -39.69 -21.39
C ASP A 507 -18.85 -38.50 -22.30
N GLY A 508 -18.29 -37.30 -22.05
CA GLY A 508 -18.59 -36.07 -22.78
C GLY A 508 -17.66 -35.69 -23.94
N PHE A 509 -16.76 -36.59 -24.41
CA PHE A 509 -15.93 -36.31 -25.60
C PHE A 509 -16.17 -37.40 -26.68
N PRO A 510 -16.80 -37.05 -27.82
CA PRO A 510 -16.65 -37.82 -29.05
C PRO A 510 -15.31 -37.53 -29.73
#